data_ba28fa9e80936226a26140b059d8553c
#
_entry.id   ba28fa9e80936226a26140b059d8553c
#
_cell.length_a   1.000
_cell.length_b   1.000
_cell.length_c   1.000
_cell.angle_alpha   90.00
_cell.angle_beta   90.00
_cell.angle_gamma   90.00
#
_symmetry.space_group_name_H-M   'P 1'
#
loop_
_entity.id
_entity.type
_entity.pdbx_description
1 polymer ?
#
loop_
_entity_poly.entity_id
_entity_poly.type
_entity_poly.pdbx_seq_one_letter_code
_entity_poly.pdbx_strand_id
1 'polypeptide(L)'
;MNMLSLFPAIPVLMMLGLWLSKSARQVRAVMVAGSSLLLALAVVLVFRYLGLREAGEQAAMLFTESHVWYAPLNIHYAVGVDGISVAMLLLSAVIVFTGTFASWRMQTQIKEYFLWFCLLSVGVFGFFVSVDLFTMFMFYEVALIPMYLLIGVWGSGRKEYAAMKLTLMLMGGSALLLIGILGIYFGAGATTMNILEIAQLHNIPLAQQYIWFPLVFVGFGVLGALFPFHTWSPDGHASAPTAVSMLHAGVLMKLGGYGCFRVAMYLMPEAAHELSWIFIILTTISVVYGAFAACVQTDLKYINAYSSVSHCGLVLFAILMMNTTAGTGAVLQMLSHGLMTALFFALIGMIYGRTHTRDVRELSGLMKVMPFLAVGYVIAGLANLGLPGLSGFVAEMTIFNGAFMDNDTFHRVVTIIACTSIVITAVYILRVVGKILYGTCTNEAHLRLSDATWDERLSVVCLVVAIAGMGLAPLWVSDMIRGSVSEIITHLMN
;
A
#
# COMPACT_ATOMS: atom_id res chain seq x y z
N MET A 1 -19.55 5.47 -19.96
CA MET A 1 -18.80 5.40 -18.72
C MET A 1 -17.56 4.56 -18.97
N ASN A 2 -16.40 5.14 -18.82
CA ASN A 2 -15.11 4.47 -19.06
C ASN A 2 -14.95 3.31 -18.07
N MET A 3 -14.21 2.27 -18.48
CA MET A 3 -13.90 1.13 -17.63
C MET A 3 -13.21 1.55 -16.30
N LEU A 4 -12.38 2.60 -16.32
CA LEU A 4 -11.70 3.11 -15.13
C LEU A 4 -12.64 3.74 -14.11
N SER A 5 -13.66 4.46 -14.57
CA SER A 5 -14.67 5.06 -13.69
C SER A 5 -15.53 4.02 -12.97
N LEU A 6 -15.52 2.75 -13.41
CA LEU A 6 -16.18 1.65 -12.69
C LEU A 6 -15.50 1.31 -11.38
N PHE A 7 -14.18 1.52 -11.25
CA PHE A 7 -13.45 1.22 -10.03
C PHE A 7 -13.95 2.01 -8.79
N PRO A 8 -14.08 3.34 -8.83
CA PRO A 8 -14.71 4.07 -7.74
C PRO A 8 -16.24 3.93 -7.73
N ALA A 9 -16.90 3.68 -8.88
CA ALA A 9 -18.36 3.58 -8.95
C ALA A 9 -18.89 2.30 -8.32
N ILE A 10 -18.25 1.15 -8.49
CA ILE A 10 -18.71 -0.13 -7.90
C ILE A 10 -18.79 -0.04 -6.38
N PRO A 11 -17.78 0.42 -5.61
CA PRO A 11 -17.92 0.60 -4.17
C PRO A 11 -19.04 1.56 -3.77
N VAL A 12 -19.30 2.62 -4.56
CA VAL A 12 -20.47 3.50 -4.33
C VAL A 12 -21.78 2.74 -4.52
N LEU A 13 -21.89 1.91 -5.57
CA LEU A 13 -23.06 1.04 -5.77
C LEU A 13 -23.20 0.00 -4.66
N MET A 14 -22.06 -0.54 -4.16
CA MET A 14 -22.07 -1.41 -2.98
C MET A 14 -22.63 -0.67 -1.75
N MET A 15 -22.26 0.58 -1.52
CA MET A 15 -22.80 1.39 -0.42
C MET A 15 -24.32 1.56 -0.54
N LEU A 16 -24.85 1.81 -1.73
CA LEU A 16 -26.29 1.86 -1.97
C LEU A 16 -26.95 0.51 -1.70
N GLY A 17 -26.38 -0.59 -2.16
CA GLY A 17 -26.84 -1.94 -1.87
C GLY A 17 -26.82 -2.28 -0.37
N LEU A 18 -25.78 -1.86 0.34
CA LEU A 18 -25.67 -1.99 1.79
C LEU A 18 -26.74 -1.17 2.52
N TRP A 19 -27.00 0.05 2.06
CA TRP A 19 -28.03 0.91 2.65
C TRP A 19 -29.42 0.27 2.57
N LEU A 20 -29.72 -0.39 1.45
CA LEU A 20 -30.98 -1.12 1.24
C LEU A 20 -31.04 -2.48 1.97
N SER A 21 -29.90 -3.02 2.40
CA SER A 21 -29.82 -4.32 3.07
C SER A 21 -30.44 -4.30 4.46
N LYS A 22 -31.25 -5.31 4.76
CA LYS A 22 -31.98 -5.46 6.05
C LYS A 22 -31.41 -6.58 6.93
N SER A 23 -30.54 -7.43 6.40
CA SER A 23 -30.00 -8.57 7.14
C SER A 23 -28.50 -8.72 6.89
N ALA A 24 -27.77 -9.32 7.86
CA ALA A 24 -26.33 -9.61 7.73
C ALA A 24 -26.02 -10.50 6.52
N ARG A 25 -26.93 -11.38 6.11
CA ARG A 25 -26.79 -12.23 4.92
C ARG A 25 -26.78 -11.38 3.65
N GLN A 26 -27.67 -10.39 3.54
CA GLN A 26 -27.73 -9.47 2.40
C GLN A 26 -26.48 -8.59 2.35
N VAL A 27 -26.04 -8.06 3.50
CA VAL A 27 -24.78 -7.28 3.61
C VAL A 27 -23.60 -8.09 3.06
N ARG A 28 -23.43 -9.34 3.51
CA ARG A 28 -22.35 -10.20 3.02
C ARG A 28 -22.49 -10.50 1.52
N ALA A 29 -23.71 -10.73 1.02
CA ALA A 29 -23.95 -10.98 -0.40
C ALA A 29 -23.54 -9.78 -1.27
N VAL A 30 -23.91 -8.55 -0.88
CA VAL A 30 -23.50 -7.31 -1.56
C VAL A 30 -21.99 -7.17 -1.57
N MET A 31 -21.32 -7.41 -0.43
CA MET A 31 -19.88 -7.29 -0.32
C MET A 31 -19.14 -8.32 -1.20
N VAL A 32 -19.58 -9.58 -1.18
CA VAL A 32 -18.97 -10.63 -2.03
C VAL A 32 -19.18 -10.33 -3.51
N ALA A 33 -20.41 -9.97 -3.91
CA ALA A 33 -20.71 -9.67 -5.31
C ALA A 33 -19.88 -8.47 -5.80
N GLY A 34 -19.87 -7.37 -5.04
CA GLY A 34 -19.14 -6.16 -5.42
C GLY A 34 -17.62 -6.33 -5.42
N SER A 35 -17.05 -6.95 -4.39
CA SER A 35 -15.60 -7.19 -4.33
C SER A 35 -15.13 -8.20 -5.39
N SER A 36 -15.94 -9.22 -5.71
CA SER A 36 -15.66 -10.14 -6.82
C SER A 36 -15.72 -9.44 -8.18
N LEU A 37 -16.69 -8.53 -8.36
CA LEU A 37 -16.79 -7.73 -9.58
C LEU A 37 -15.58 -6.79 -9.75
N LEU A 38 -15.12 -6.16 -8.65
CA LEU A 38 -13.91 -5.34 -8.66
C LEU A 38 -12.67 -6.16 -9.02
N LEU A 39 -12.53 -7.36 -8.45
CA LEU A 39 -11.43 -8.25 -8.77
C LEU A 39 -11.46 -8.69 -10.23
N ALA A 40 -12.62 -9.08 -10.74
CA ALA A 40 -12.80 -9.44 -12.15
C ALA A 40 -12.47 -8.25 -13.09
N LEU A 41 -12.93 -7.04 -12.74
CA LEU A 41 -12.63 -5.83 -13.48
C LEU A 41 -11.11 -5.54 -13.51
N ALA A 42 -10.41 -5.69 -12.37
CA ALA A 42 -8.97 -5.50 -12.30
C ALA A 42 -8.21 -6.51 -13.16
N VAL A 43 -8.61 -7.78 -13.14
CA VAL A 43 -8.03 -8.82 -13.99
C VAL A 43 -8.27 -8.51 -15.47
N VAL A 44 -9.48 -8.11 -15.86
CA VAL A 44 -9.79 -7.70 -17.24
C VAL A 44 -8.95 -6.49 -17.65
N LEU A 45 -8.75 -5.51 -16.74
CA LEU A 45 -7.91 -4.36 -16.99
C LEU A 45 -6.46 -4.76 -17.28
N VAL A 46 -5.88 -5.68 -16.50
CA VAL A 46 -4.52 -6.20 -16.72
C VAL A 46 -4.40 -6.81 -18.11
N PHE A 47 -5.31 -7.71 -18.50
CA PHE A 47 -5.25 -8.34 -19.83
C PHE A 47 -5.42 -7.33 -20.96
N ARG A 48 -6.34 -6.37 -20.82
CA ARG A 48 -6.51 -5.33 -21.82
C ARG A 48 -5.30 -4.40 -21.92
N TYR A 49 -4.71 -4.04 -20.79
CA TYR A 49 -3.52 -3.21 -20.75
C TYR A 49 -2.35 -3.91 -21.46
N LEU A 50 -2.07 -5.15 -21.10
CA LEU A 50 -1.00 -5.94 -21.73
C LEU A 50 -1.24 -6.11 -23.23
N GLY A 51 -2.45 -6.47 -23.65
CA GLY A 51 -2.80 -6.63 -25.07
C GLY A 51 -2.62 -5.34 -25.87
N LEU A 52 -2.93 -4.16 -25.34
CA LEU A 52 -2.67 -2.88 -26.01
C LEU A 52 -1.17 -2.59 -26.12
N ARG A 53 -0.39 -2.88 -25.06
CA ARG A 53 1.07 -2.72 -25.09
C ARG A 53 1.73 -3.66 -26.10
N GLU A 54 1.29 -4.91 -26.17
CA GLU A 54 1.74 -5.88 -27.17
C GLU A 54 1.37 -5.46 -28.61
N ALA A 55 0.22 -4.78 -28.78
CA ALA A 55 -0.19 -4.22 -30.06
C ALA A 55 0.60 -2.96 -30.48
N GLY A 56 1.53 -2.50 -29.64
CA GLY A 56 2.42 -1.37 -29.91
C GLY A 56 1.89 0.00 -29.48
N GLU A 57 0.83 0.06 -28.66
CA GLU A 57 0.35 1.33 -28.12
C GLU A 57 1.38 1.90 -27.11
N GLN A 58 1.87 3.11 -27.37
CA GLN A 58 2.94 3.76 -26.59
C GLN A 58 2.47 4.96 -25.76
N ALA A 59 1.17 5.27 -25.76
CA ALA A 59 0.66 6.39 -24.99
C ALA A 59 1.04 6.28 -23.50
N ALA A 60 1.44 7.38 -22.86
CA ALA A 60 1.83 7.45 -21.46
C ALA A 60 0.75 6.88 -20.54
N MET A 61 -0.49 7.27 -20.78
CA MET A 61 -1.68 6.75 -20.10
C MET A 61 -2.66 6.15 -21.09
N LEU A 62 -3.26 5.01 -20.72
CA LEU A 62 -4.30 4.33 -21.50
C LEU A 62 -5.67 4.53 -20.85
N PHE A 63 -6.73 4.32 -21.64
CA PHE A 63 -8.14 4.46 -21.23
C PHE A 63 -8.48 5.83 -20.66
N THR A 64 -7.84 6.89 -21.18
CA THR A 64 -8.02 8.25 -20.68
C THR A 64 -9.42 8.79 -20.97
N GLU A 65 -10.00 9.46 -19.99
CA GLU A 65 -11.26 10.21 -20.08
C GLU A 65 -11.14 11.45 -19.20
N SER A 66 -11.64 12.59 -19.68
CA SER A 66 -11.59 13.85 -18.92
C SER A 66 -12.91 14.60 -19.02
N HIS A 67 -13.45 15.02 -17.90
CA HIS A 67 -14.64 15.82 -17.77
C HIS A 67 -14.38 17.01 -16.86
N VAL A 68 -14.73 18.21 -17.32
CA VAL A 68 -14.60 19.43 -16.50
C VAL A 68 -15.50 19.28 -15.28
N TRP A 69 -14.90 19.38 -14.08
CA TRP A 69 -15.63 19.38 -12.82
C TRP A 69 -15.78 20.78 -12.23
N TYR A 70 -14.69 21.57 -12.23
CA TYR A 70 -14.71 22.95 -11.73
C TYR A 70 -13.91 23.87 -12.66
N ALA A 71 -14.60 24.53 -13.58
CA ALA A 71 -14.00 25.36 -14.62
C ALA A 71 -13.12 26.54 -14.12
N PRO A 72 -13.46 27.25 -13.00
CA PRO A 72 -12.65 28.40 -12.57
C PRO A 72 -11.20 28.07 -12.21
N LEU A 73 -10.90 26.85 -11.75
CA LEU A 73 -9.55 26.36 -11.46
C LEU A 73 -9.10 25.30 -12.47
N ASN A 74 -9.82 25.11 -13.56
CA ASN A 74 -9.57 24.09 -14.56
C ASN A 74 -9.36 22.68 -13.96
N ILE A 75 -10.18 22.34 -12.97
CA ILE A 75 -10.18 21.04 -12.31
C ILE A 75 -11.03 20.07 -13.14
N HIS A 76 -10.46 18.94 -13.47
CA HIS A 76 -11.11 17.88 -14.24
C HIS A 76 -11.23 16.60 -13.43
N TYR A 77 -12.35 15.92 -13.58
CA TYR A 77 -12.38 14.49 -13.33
C TYR A 77 -11.69 13.83 -14.53
N ALA A 78 -10.38 13.66 -14.40
CA ALA A 78 -9.54 13.05 -15.41
C ALA A 78 -9.01 11.71 -14.90
N VAL A 79 -9.27 10.65 -15.68
CA VAL A 79 -8.83 9.28 -15.35
C VAL A 79 -7.94 8.74 -16.45
N GLY A 80 -6.98 7.92 -16.07
CA GLY A 80 -6.05 7.25 -16.96
C GLY A 80 -5.21 6.25 -16.16
N VAL A 81 -4.67 5.25 -16.83
CA VAL A 81 -3.79 4.27 -16.16
C VAL A 81 -2.57 3.96 -16.99
N ASP A 82 -1.50 3.73 -16.30
CA ASP A 82 -0.25 3.14 -16.78
C ASP A 82 0.02 1.80 -16.09
N GLY A 83 1.16 1.19 -16.34
CA GLY A 83 1.51 -0.09 -15.72
C GLY A 83 1.59 -0.03 -14.20
N ILE A 84 2.00 1.10 -13.62
CA ILE A 84 2.05 1.29 -12.16
C ILE A 84 0.63 1.34 -11.58
N SER A 85 -0.24 2.15 -12.18
CA SER A 85 -1.65 2.29 -11.74
C SER A 85 -2.41 0.97 -11.86
N VAL A 86 -2.22 0.23 -12.98
CA VAL A 86 -2.85 -1.09 -13.20
C VAL A 86 -2.42 -2.08 -12.12
N ALA A 87 -1.13 -2.10 -11.78
CA ALA A 87 -0.60 -2.94 -10.70
C ALA A 87 -1.22 -2.60 -9.34
N MET A 88 -1.35 -1.30 -9.01
CA MET A 88 -1.96 -0.84 -7.76
C MET A 88 -3.47 -1.12 -7.70
N LEU A 89 -4.18 -1.01 -8.82
CA LEU A 89 -5.60 -1.35 -8.91
C LEU A 89 -5.84 -2.85 -8.69
N LEU A 90 -4.98 -3.70 -9.28
CA LEU A 90 -5.04 -5.15 -9.06
C LEU A 90 -4.79 -5.50 -7.59
N LEU A 91 -3.74 -4.93 -6.99
CA LEU A 91 -3.45 -5.09 -5.56
C LEU A 91 -4.64 -4.70 -4.69
N SER A 92 -5.21 -3.52 -4.96
CA SER A 92 -6.37 -3.00 -4.21
C SER A 92 -7.58 -3.93 -4.31
N ALA A 93 -7.87 -4.44 -5.51
CA ALA A 93 -8.99 -5.36 -5.74
C ALA A 93 -8.80 -6.70 -5.00
N VAL A 94 -7.59 -7.27 -5.02
CA VAL A 94 -7.25 -8.49 -4.27
C VAL A 94 -7.43 -8.27 -2.77
N ILE A 95 -6.98 -7.14 -2.24
CA ILE A 95 -7.06 -6.87 -0.80
C ILE A 95 -8.49 -6.55 -0.36
N VAL A 96 -9.28 -5.81 -1.16
CA VAL A 96 -10.70 -5.57 -0.86
C VAL A 96 -11.49 -6.89 -0.88
N PHE A 97 -11.22 -7.75 -1.84
CA PHE A 97 -11.83 -9.07 -1.92
C PHE A 97 -11.48 -9.93 -0.69
N THR A 98 -10.20 -10.12 -0.41
CA THR A 98 -9.74 -10.93 0.73
C THR A 98 -10.12 -10.32 2.08
N GLY A 99 -10.14 -8.98 2.20
CA GLY A 99 -10.62 -8.26 3.37
C GLY A 99 -12.11 -8.47 3.65
N THR A 100 -12.94 -8.62 2.61
CA THR A 100 -14.36 -8.97 2.76
C THR A 100 -14.52 -10.31 3.50
N PHE A 101 -13.73 -11.32 3.13
CA PHE A 101 -13.75 -12.64 3.79
C PHE A 101 -13.08 -12.61 5.17
N ALA A 102 -12.02 -11.82 5.36
CA ALA A 102 -11.40 -11.63 6.68
C ALA A 102 -12.34 -10.97 7.70
N SER A 103 -13.34 -10.21 7.23
CA SER A 103 -14.39 -9.61 8.07
C SER A 103 -15.72 -10.38 8.08
N TRP A 104 -15.74 -11.62 7.54
CA TRP A 104 -16.96 -12.41 7.40
C TRP A 104 -17.75 -12.61 8.69
N ARG A 105 -17.03 -12.73 9.80
CA ARG A 105 -17.59 -12.99 11.13
C ARG A 105 -17.90 -11.75 11.94
N MET A 106 -17.70 -10.55 11.37
CA MET A 106 -18.11 -9.30 12.01
C MET A 106 -19.61 -9.32 12.30
N GLN A 107 -19.98 -9.02 13.55
CA GLN A 107 -21.38 -8.99 13.99
C GLN A 107 -21.81 -7.60 14.44
N THR A 108 -20.91 -6.86 15.07
CA THR A 108 -21.23 -5.54 15.63
C THR A 108 -21.33 -4.52 14.51
N GLN A 109 -22.54 -3.97 14.32
CA GLN A 109 -22.82 -2.92 13.33
C GLN A 109 -22.23 -3.25 11.94
N ILE A 110 -22.48 -4.49 11.47
CA ILE A 110 -21.87 -5.02 10.24
C ILE A 110 -22.13 -4.14 9.02
N LYS A 111 -23.35 -3.54 8.95
CA LYS A 111 -23.75 -2.69 7.84
C LYS A 111 -22.93 -1.41 7.78
N GLU A 112 -22.83 -0.72 8.91
CA GLU A 112 -22.08 0.52 9.09
C GLU A 112 -20.58 0.28 8.85
N TYR A 113 -20.04 -0.83 9.37
CA TYR A 113 -18.66 -1.23 9.15
C TYR A 113 -18.34 -1.35 7.65
N PHE A 114 -19.14 -2.08 6.89
CA PHE A 114 -18.90 -2.24 5.47
C PHE A 114 -19.23 -0.99 4.64
N LEU A 115 -20.13 -0.11 5.08
CA LEU A 115 -20.31 1.20 4.45
C LEU A 115 -19.01 2.03 4.49
N TRP A 116 -18.37 2.12 5.65
CA TRP A 116 -17.10 2.83 5.77
C TRP A 116 -15.96 2.13 5.06
N PHE A 117 -15.95 0.80 5.05
CA PHE A 117 -14.97 0.02 4.28
C PHE A 117 -15.13 0.24 2.77
N CYS A 118 -16.34 0.33 2.25
CA CYS A 118 -16.60 0.68 0.84
C CYS A 118 -16.17 2.12 0.54
N LEU A 119 -16.45 3.09 1.42
CA LEU A 119 -16.02 4.48 1.22
C LEU A 119 -14.50 4.61 1.20
N LEU A 120 -13.80 3.89 2.07
CA LEU A 120 -12.34 3.76 2.02
C LEU A 120 -11.87 3.23 0.66
N SER A 121 -12.55 2.21 0.14
CA SER A 121 -12.24 1.64 -1.19
C SER A 121 -12.49 2.63 -2.33
N VAL A 122 -13.56 3.46 -2.26
CA VAL A 122 -13.79 4.56 -3.23
C VAL A 122 -12.57 5.47 -3.31
N GLY A 123 -12.06 5.93 -2.14
CA GLY A 123 -10.89 6.80 -2.09
C GLY A 123 -9.65 6.16 -2.70
N VAL A 124 -9.37 4.91 -2.35
CA VAL A 124 -8.20 4.17 -2.86
C VAL A 124 -8.26 3.97 -4.38
N PHE A 125 -9.37 3.44 -4.90
CA PHE A 125 -9.50 3.21 -6.34
C PHE A 125 -9.52 4.53 -7.12
N GLY A 126 -10.24 5.54 -6.61
CA GLY A 126 -10.29 6.86 -7.21
C GLY A 126 -8.92 7.52 -7.30
N PHE A 127 -8.08 7.37 -6.28
CA PHE A 127 -6.72 7.89 -6.26
C PHE A 127 -5.85 7.31 -7.38
N PHE A 128 -5.84 5.98 -7.54
CA PHE A 128 -4.99 5.31 -8.54
C PHE A 128 -5.43 5.49 -9.99
N VAL A 129 -6.69 5.84 -10.24
CA VAL A 129 -7.16 6.14 -11.60
C VAL A 129 -7.04 7.62 -11.95
N SER A 130 -6.84 8.51 -10.98
CA SER A 130 -6.82 9.96 -11.21
C SER A 130 -5.53 10.42 -11.87
N VAL A 131 -5.66 11.29 -12.86
CA VAL A 131 -4.56 11.97 -13.56
C VAL A 131 -4.56 13.48 -13.30
N ASP A 132 -5.58 13.99 -12.63
CA ASP A 132 -5.70 15.37 -12.17
C ASP A 132 -5.29 15.49 -10.70
N LEU A 133 -4.43 16.46 -10.37
CA LEU A 133 -3.85 16.65 -9.04
C LEU A 133 -4.91 16.86 -7.96
N PHE A 134 -5.91 17.71 -8.25
CA PHE A 134 -6.92 18.02 -7.26
C PHE A 134 -7.88 16.86 -7.04
N THR A 135 -8.28 16.18 -8.11
CA THR A 135 -9.14 14.99 -8.02
C THR A 135 -8.42 13.86 -7.31
N MET A 136 -7.13 13.66 -7.56
CA MET A 136 -6.28 12.72 -6.81
C MET A 136 -6.25 13.06 -5.32
N PHE A 137 -6.04 14.33 -4.98
CA PHE A 137 -6.07 14.82 -3.60
C PHE A 137 -7.43 14.59 -2.92
N MET A 138 -8.53 14.87 -3.63
CA MET A 138 -9.88 14.60 -3.12
C MET A 138 -10.09 13.13 -2.75
N PHE A 139 -9.68 12.20 -3.62
CA PHE A 139 -9.80 10.78 -3.33
C PHE A 139 -8.92 10.33 -2.17
N TYR A 140 -7.74 10.96 -2.00
CA TYR A 140 -6.92 10.78 -0.81
C TYR A 140 -7.69 11.17 0.47
N GLU A 141 -8.32 12.35 0.50
CA GLU A 141 -9.12 12.81 1.64
C GLU A 141 -10.34 11.91 1.91
N VAL A 142 -11.01 11.45 0.85
CA VAL A 142 -12.12 10.49 0.97
C VAL A 142 -11.67 9.18 1.63
N ALA A 143 -10.42 8.75 1.44
CA ALA A 143 -9.88 7.55 2.08
C ALA A 143 -9.55 7.77 3.57
N LEU A 144 -9.23 9.00 4.00
CA LEU A 144 -8.85 9.28 5.39
C LEU A 144 -10.03 9.23 6.37
N ILE A 145 -11.16 9.81 5.99
CA ILE A 145 -12.34 9.92 6.87
C ILE A 145 -12.81 8.56 7.40
N PRO A 146 -12.99 7.53 6.55
CA PRO A 146 -13.39 6.21 7.01
C PRO A 146 -12.41 5.59 8.01
N MET A 147 -11.13 5.86 7.87
CA MET A 147 -10.09 5.28 8.75
C MET A 147 -10.28 5.69 10.21
N TYR A 148 -10.59 6.96 10.45
CA TYR A 148 -10.89 7.44 11.80
C TYR A 148 -12.02 6.66 12.45
N LEU A 149 -13.13 6.48 11.71
CA LEU A 149 -14.32 5.81 12.23
C LEU A 149 -14.12 4.30 12.34
N LEU A 150 -13.49 3.66 11.35
CA LEU A 150 -13.24 2.22 11.38
C LEU A 150 -12.34 1.82 12.56
N ILE A 151 -11.33 2.63 12.88
CA ILE A 151 -10.45 2.37 14.02
C ILE A 151 -11.15 2.76 15.33
N GLY A 152 -11.75 3.94 15.40
CA GLY A 152 -12.34 4.47 16.63
C GLY A 152 -13.53 3.64 17.13
N VAL A 153 -14.37 3.12 16.22
CA VAL A 153 -15.56 2.36 16.59
C VAL A 153 -15.25 0.87 16.74
N TRP A 154 -14.68 0.24 15.72
CA TRP A 154 -14.47 -1.23 15.66
C TRP A 154 -13.06 -1.69 16.03
N GLY A 155 -12.17 -0.77 16.34
CA GLY A 155 -10.80 -1.07 16.75
C GLY A 155 -10.70 -1.70 18.13
N SER A 156 -9.47 -2.06 18.51
CA SER A 156 -9.13 -2.70 19.80
C SER A 156 -8.01 -1.96 20.51
N GLY A 157 -7.87 -2.20 21.81
CA GLY A 157 -6.84 -1.55 22.64
C GLY A 157 -7.07 -0.03 22.75
N ARG A 158 -6.01 0.76 22.59
CA ARG A 158 -6.08 2.24 22.65
C ARG A 158 -6.62 2.85 21.36
N LYS A 159 -7.76 2.34 20.89
CA LYS A 159 -8.34 2.66 19.57
C LYS A 159 -8.62 4.15 19.34
N GLU A 160 -9.11 4.85 20.36
CA GLU A 160 -9.42 6.29 20.28
C GLU A 160 -8.15 7.14 20.08
N TYR A 161 -7.13 6.84 20.87
CA TYR A 161 -5.82 7.47 20.72
C TYR A 161 -5.20 7.17 19.35
N ALA A 162 -5.25 5.93 18.90
CA ALA A 162 -4.70 5.50 17.61
C ALA A 162 -5.43 6.16 16.43
N ALA A 163 -6.78 6.21 16.47
CA ALA A 163 -7.60 6.87 15.47
C ALA A 163 -7.29 8.37 15.39
N MET A 164 -7.22 9.06 16.54
CA MET A 164 -6.91 10.48 16.61
C MET A 164 -5.51 10.78 16.09
N LYS A 165 -4.49 10.03 16.56
CA LYS A 165 -3.10 10.19 16.14
C LYS A 165 -2.93 10.00 14.63
N LEU A 166 -3.50 8.92 14.10
CA LEU A 166 -3.49 8.65 12.66
C LEU A 166 -4.10 9.81 11.88
N THR A 167 -5.31 10.22 12.26
CA THR A 167 -6.03 11.26 11.54
C THR A 167 -5.28 12.59 11.57
N LEU A 168 -4.80 13.03 12.73
CA LEU A 168 -4.07 14.29 12.86
C LEU A 168 -2.76 14.29 12.05
N MET A 169 -2.02 13.17 12.08
CA MET A 169 -0.77 13.05 11.32
C MET A 169 -1.03 13.06 9.81
N LEU A 170 -2.03 12.30 9.34
CA LEU A 170 -2.35 12.24 7.92
C LEU A 170 -2.98 13.54 7.42
N MET A 171 -3.83 14.21 8.21
CA MET A 171 -4.34 15.56 7.88
C MET A 171 -3.22 16.61 7.84
N GLY A 172 -2.23 16.51 8.74
CA GLY A 172 -1.04 17.35 8.66
C GLY A 172 -0.27 17.14 7.35
N GLY A 173 -0.12 15.89 6.92
CA GLY A 173 0.45 15.54 5.62
C GLY A 173 -0.37 16.07 4.46
N SER A 174 -1.70 15.92 4.50
CA SER A 174 -2.59 16.39 3.45
C SER A 174 -2.63 17.93 3.34
N ALA A 175 -2.49 18.63 4.45
CA ALA A 175 -2.34 20.09 4.41
C ALA A 175 -1.06 20.53 3.66
N LEU A 176 0.06 19.84 3.89
CA LEU A 176 1.28 20.07 3.11
C LEU A 176 1.08 19.76 1.62
N LEU A 177 0.36 18.67 1.32
CA LEU A 177 0.02 18.30 -0.07
C LEU A 177 -0.82 19.36 -0.74
N LEU A 178 -1.88 19.85 -0.09
CA LEU A 178 -2.75 20.87 -0.67
C LEU A 178 -1.97 22.15 -1.00
N ILE A 179 -1.13 22.63 -0.07
CA ILE A 179 -0.27 23.78 -0.30
C ILE A 179 0.67 23.53 -1.49
N GLY A 180 1.30 22.35 -1.52
CA GLY A 180 2.21 21.96 -2.61
C GLY A 180 1.51 21.84 -3.96
N ILE A 181 0.31 21.25 -4.03
CA ILE A 181 -0.49 21.12 -5.25
C ILE A 181 -0.88 22.50 -5.78
N LEU A 182 -1.35 23.41 -4.92
CA LEU A 182 -1.64 24.78 -5.33
C LEU A 182 -0.39 25.53 -5.78
N GLY A 183 0.75 25.29 -5.10
CA GLY A 183 2.04 25.83 -5.49
C GLY A 183 2.49 25.36 -6.87
N ILE A 184 2.33 24.06 -7.17
CA ILE A 184 2.59 23.48 -8.50
C ILE A 184 1.67 24.11 -9.54
N TYR A 185 0.36 24.20 -9.27
CA TYR A 185 -0.62 24.76 -10.19
C TYR A 185 -0.29 26.20 -10.56
N PHE A 186 -0.06 27.07 -9.59
CA PHE A 186 0.30 28.46 -9.85
C PHE A 186 1.71 28.60 -10.44
N GLY A 187 2.65 27.77 -10.05
CA GLY A 187 4.00 27.72 -10.61
C GLY A 187 4.03 27.30 -12.08
N ALA A 188 3.14 26.41 -12.47
CA ALA A 188 2.96 25.97 -13.87
C ALA A 188 2.11 26.95 -14.71
N GLY A 189 1.78 28.13 -14.20
CA GLY A 189 1.04 29.16 -14.94
C GLY A 189 -0.47 29.09 -14.78
N ALA A 190 -0.99 28.35 -13.82
CA ALA A 190 -2.41 28.22 -13.47
C ALA A 190 -3.33 27.81 -14.64
N THR A 191 -2.84 26.96 -15.55
CA THR A 191 -3.57 26.57 -16.76
C THR A 191 -4.25 25.21 -16.63
N THR A 192 -3.64 24.27 -15.91
CA THR A 192 -4.13 22.89 -15.83
C THR A 192 -3.73 22.25 -14.48
N MET A 193 -4.56 21.31 -14.02
CA MET A 193 -4.25 20.39 -12.90
C MET A 193 -3.86 18.99 -13.39
N ASN A 194 -3.83 18.77 -14.70
CA ASN A 194 -3.46 17.47 -15.27
C ASN A 194 -1.94 17.23 -15.12
N ILE A 195 -1.60 16.13 -14.49
CA ILE A 195 -0.21 15.75 -14.18
C ILE A 195 0.64 15.66 -15.45
N LEU A 196 0.11 15.07 -16.54
CA LEU A 196 0.86 14.90 -17.77
C LEU A 196 1.09 16.23 -18.49
N GLU A 197 0.09 17.10 -18.51
CA GLU A 197 0.20 18.42 -19.12
C GLU A 197 1.20 19.29 -18.36
N ILE A 198 1.15 19.30 -17.02
CA ILE A 198 2.10 20.04 -16.19
C ILE A 198 3.53 19.54 -16.44
N ALA A 199 3.73 18.22 -16.50
CA ALA A 199 5.03 17.65 -16.77
C ALA A 199 5.58 18.07 -18.15
N GLN A 200 4.73 18.14 -19.18
CA GLN A 200 5.13 18.57 -20.52
C GLN A 200 5.47 20.06 -20.61
N LEU A 201 4.89 20.90 -19.76
CA LEU A 201 5.14 22.34 -19.77
C LEU A 201 6.57 22.69 -19.34
N HIS A 202 7.19 21.92 -18.46
CA HIS A 202 8.54 22.17 -17.88
C HIS A 202 8.77 23.64 -17.47
N ASN A 203 7.73 24.28 -16.92
CA ASN A 203 7.74 25.74 -16.70
C ASN A 203 7.75 26.14 -15.21
N ILE A 204 7.83 25.17 -14.29
CA ILE A 204 7.93 25.48 -12.85
C ILE A 204 9.37 25.95 -12.56
N PRO A 205 9.58 27.22 -12.16
CA PRO A 205 10.93 27.72 -11.88
C PRO A 205 11.62 26.94 -10.76
N LEU A 206 12.90 26.67 -10.90
CA LEU A 206 13.71 25.90 -9.93
C LEU A 206 13.56 26.44 -8.49
N ALA A 207 13.55 27.76 -8.31
CA ALA A 207 13.35 28.37 -7.00
C ALA A 207 12.00 28.00 -6.35
N GLN A 208 10.98 27.77 -7.16
CA GLN A 208 9.68 27.29 -6.68
C GLN A 208 9.69 25.78 -6.45
N GLN A 209 10.37 25.00 -7.30
CA GLN A 209 10.52 23.55 -7.08
C GLN A 209 11.18 23.27 -5.72
N TYR A 210 12.17 24.03 -5.29
CA TYR A 210 12.78 23.89 -3.95
C TYR A 210 11.81 24.09 -2.78
N ILE A 211 10.72 24.82 -2.99
CA ILE A 211 9.68 25.02 -1.97
C ILE A 211 8.64 23.90 -2.05
N TRP A 212 8.13 23.61 -3.25
CA TRP A 212 6.97 22.73 -3.40
C TRP A 212 7.35 21.24 -3.37
N PHE A 213 8.54 20.87 -3.87
CA PHE A 213 8.99 19.48 -3.85
C PHE A 213 9.07 18.89 -2.43
N PRO A 214 9.73 19.52 -1.45
CA PRO A 214 9.74 19.00 -0.09
C PRO A 214 8.34 18.90 0.54
N LEU A 215 7.46 19.88 0.29
CA LEU A 215 6.11 19.86 0.83
C LEU A 215 5.28 18.70 0.28
N VAL A 216 5.34 18.46 -1.03
CA VAL A 216 4.62 17.37 -1.69
C VAL A 216 5.24 16.01 -1.32
N PHE A 217 6.57 15.91 -1.33
CA PHE A 217 7.26 14.68 -1.00
C PHE A 217 7.04 14.28 0.46
N VAL A 218 7.14 15.21 1.41
CA VAL A 218 6.84 14.95 2.83
C VAL A 218 5.36 14.67 3.01
N GLY A 219 4.46 15.42 2.36
CA GLY A 219 3.03 15.21 2.45
C GLY A 219 2.60 13.79 2.08
N PHE A 220 3.07 13.28 0.94
CA PHE A 220 2.89 11.87 0.57
C PHE A 220 3.72 10.93 1.43
N GLY A 221 4.94 11.33 1.81
CA GLY A 221 5.83 10.56 2.67
C GLY A 221 5.26 10.30 4.06
N VAL A 222 4.48 11.23 4.63
CA VAL A 222 3.73 10.98 5.88
C VAL A 222 2.85 9.75 5.73
N LEU A 223 2.10 9.64 4.64
CA LEU A 223 1.27 8.46 4.36
C LEU A 223 2.12 7.22 4.08
N GLY A 224 3.26 7.36 3.42
CA GLY A 224 4.25 6.30 3.19
C GLY A 224 5.09 5.94 4.44
N ALA A 225 4.76 6.49 5.61
CA ALA A 225 5.48 6.29 6.86
C ALA A 225 6.97 6.67 6.82
N LEU A 226 7.29 7.78 6.16
CA LEU A 226 8.63 8.37 6.12
C LEU A 226 9.06 8.81 7.53
N PHE A 227 10.28 8.45 7.94
CA PHE A 227 10.88 8.97 9.17
C PHE A 227 11.07 10.52 9.07
N PRO A 228 10.73 11.30 10.11
CA PRO A 228 10.23 10.91 11.45
C PRO A 228 8.70 10.83 11.53
N PHE A 229 7.96 10.99 10.45
CA PHE A 229 6.49 11.09 10.44
C PHE A 229 5.75 9.74 10.41
N HIS A 230 6.41 8.64 10.76
CA HIS A 230 5.90 7.27 10.69
C HIS A 230 5.10 6.82 11.92
N THR A 231 5.13 7.58 13.04
CA THR A 231 4.70 7.08 14.35
C THR A 231 3.21 6.78 14.49
N TRP A 232 2.38 7.29 13.58
CA TRP A 232 0.95 6.98 13.50
C TRP A 232 0.67 5.56 13.00
N SER A 233 1.56 5.03 12.15
CA SER A 233 1.36 3.76 11.44
C SER A 233 1.32 2.55 12.39
N PRO A 234 2.28 2.35 13.33
CA PRO A 234 2.21 1.24 14.27
C PRO A 234 0.97 1.27 15.18
N ASP A 235 0.61 2.42 15.72
CA ASP A 235 -0.56 2.56 16.58
C ASP A 235 -1.85 2.33 15.80
N GLY A 236 -1.95 2.90 14.59
CA GLY A 236 -3.09 2.75 13.70
C GLY A 236 -3.34 1.29 13.31
N HIS A 237 -2.30 0.59 12.83
CA HIS A 237 -2.40 -0.82 12.44
C HIS A 237 -2.71 -1.75 13.61
N ALA A 238 -2.07 -1.54 14.76
CA ALA A 238 -2.28 -2.39 15.92
C ALA A 238 -3.70 -2.29 16.46
N SER A 239 -4.31 -1.11 16.37
CA SER A 239 -5.67 -0.85 16.88
C SER A 239 -6.77 -1.17 15.86
N ALA A 240 -6.51 -1.09 14.56
CA ALA A 240 -7.52 -1.30 13.52
C ALA A 240 -8.08 -2.72 13.49
N PRO A 241 -9.34 -2.92 13.04
CA PRO A 241 -9.88 -4.23 12.72
C PRO A 241 -9.04 -4.92 11.63
N THR A 242 -9.07 -6.26 11.60
CA THR A 242 -8.20 -7.07 10.71
C THR A 242 -8.23 -6.64 9.25
N ALA A 243 -9.40 -6.60 8.61
CA ALA A 243 -9.50 -6.23 7.20
C ALA A 243 -9.14 -4.75 6.95
N VAL A 244 -9.39 -3.87 7.93
CA VAL A 244 -8.95 -2.48 7.85
C VAL A 244 -7.44 -2.39 7.91
N SER A 245 -6.77 -3.17 8.79
CA SER A 245 -5.30 -3.25 8.81
C SER A 245 -4.74 -3.81 7.50
N MET A 246 -5.41 -4.80 6.90
CA MET A 246 -5.04 -5.36 5.58
C MET A 246 -5.09 -4.29 4.49
N LEU A 247 -6.19 -3.53 4.38
CA LEU A 247 -6.35 -2.49 3.37
C LEU A 247 -5.45 -1.28 3.64
N HIS A 248 -5.31 -0.90 4.90
CA HIS A 248 -4.47 0.21 5.31
C HIS A 248 -2.98 -0.03 5.00
N ALA A 249 -2.41 -1.09 5.56
CA ALA A 249 -1.01 -1.43 5.32
C ALA A 249 -0.78 -1.94 3.89
N GLY A 250 -1.73 -2.70 3.35
CA GLY A 250 -1.62 -3.31 2.04
C GLY A 250 -1.72 -2.31 0.88
N VAL A 251 -2.56 -1.30 0.99
CA VAL A 251 -2.87 -0.37 -0.10
C VAL A 251 -2.68 1.09 0.27
N LEU A 252 -3.27 1.56 1.38
CA LEU A 252 -3.30 2.99 1.68
C LEU A 252 -1.90 3.60 1.80
N MET A 253 -0.96 2.91 2.46
CA MET A 253 0.44 3.37 2.53
C MET A 253 1.12 3.47 1.16
N LYS A 254 0.65 2.73 0.13
CA LYS A 254 1.19 2.78 -1.23
C LYS A 254 0.78 4.03 -1.99
N LEU A 255 -0.33 4.66 -1.60
CA LEU A 255 -0.68 5.99 -2.12
C LEU A 255 0.47 6.98 -1.86
N GLY A 256 1.14 6.85 -0.71
CA GLY A 256 2.33 7.67 -0.37
C GLY A 256 3.48 7.45 -1.34
N GLY A 257 3.91 6.20 -1.55
CA GLY A 257 4.98 5.86 -2.50
C GLY A 257 4.63 6.25 -3.94
N TYR A 258 3.41 5.95 -4.37
CA TYR A 258 2.90 6.32 -5.68
C TYR A 258 2.91 7.84 -5.88
N GLY A 259 2.39 8.60 -4.89
CA GLY A 259 2.34 10.07 -4.95
C GLY A 259 3.72 10.72 -4.94
N CYS A 260 4.67 10.22 -4.14
CA CYS A 260 6.06 10.67 -4.18
C CYS A 260 6.67 10.49 -5.57
N PHE A 261 6.44 9.35 -6.22
CA PHE A 261 7.01 9.04 -7.52
C PHE A 261 6.29 9.78 -8.66
N ARG A 262 4.95 9.68 -8.70
CA ARG A 262 4.11 10.20 -9.79
C ARG A 262 3.89 11.72 -9.73
N VAL A 263 3.92 12.33 -8.55
CA VAL A 263 3.62 13.75 -8.38
C VAL A 263 4.88 14.52 -7.99
N ALA A 264 5.48 14.20 -6.82
CA ALA A 264 6.58 15.00 -6.31
C ALA A 264 7.79 14.98 -7.25
N MET A 265 8.29 13.79 -7.59
CA MET A 265 9.48 13.65 -8.44
C MET A 265 9.17 13.98 -9.90
N TYR A 266 8.08 13.45 -10.45
CA TYR A 266 7.76 13.60 -11.87
C TYR A 266 7.46 15.04 -12.28
N LEU A 267 6.88 15.87 -11.40
CA LEU A 267 6.55 17.26 -11.72
C LEU A 267 7.65 18.26 -11.35
N MET A 268 8.62 17.86 -10.53
CA MET A 268 9.69 18.73 -10.02
C MET A 268 11.05 18.02 -10.10
N PRO A 269 11.49 17.65 -11.34
CA PRO A 269 12.68 16.81 -11.54
C PRO A 269 13.97 17.43 -11.03
N GLU A 270 14.16 18.74 -11.25
CA GLU A 270 15.40 19.45 -10.86
C GLU A 270 15.57 19.46 -9.34
N ALA A 271 14.51 19.84 -8.59
CA ALA A 271 14.55 19.81 -7.13
C ALA A 271 14.63 18.37 -6.59
N ALA A 272 14.01 17.39 -7.28
CA ALA A 272 14.14 15.99 -6.92
C ALA A 272 15.60 15.53 -7.00
N HIS A 273 16.34 15.92 -8.03
CA HIS A 273 17.78 15.62 -8.14
C HIS A 273 18.60 16.25 -7.02
N GLU A 274 18.44 17.55 -6.81
CA GLU A 274 19.30 18.29 -5.90
C GLU A 274 19.01 18.01 -4.43
N LEU A 275 17.76 17.72 -4.06
CA LEU A 275 17.35 17.46 -2.68
C LEU A 275 17.27 15.96 -2.34
N SER A 276 17.45 15.06 -3.32
CA SER A 276 17.33 13.61 -3.12
C SER A 276 18.15 13.06 -1.97
N TRP A 277 19.40 13.56 -1.79
CA TRP A 277 20.30 13.10 -0.75
C TRP A 277 19.72 13.24 0.67
N ILE A 278 18.95 14.29 0.94
CA ILE A 278 18.27 14.50 2.23
C ILE A 278 17.25 13.38 2.46
N PHE A 279 16.42 13.14 1.46
CA PHE A 279 15.35 12.14 1.55
C PHE A 279 15.89 10.71 1.52
N ILE A 280 17.01 10.45 0.81
CA ILE A 280 17.72 9.16 0.84
C ILE A 280 18.17 8.85 2.27
N ILE A 281 18.74 9.82 2.99
CA ILE A 281 19.11 9.63 4.40
C ILE A 281 17.88 9.31 5.26
N LEU A 282 16.81 10.08 5.15
CA LEU A 282 15.58 9.87 5.93
C LEU A 282 14.94 8.51 5.64
N THR A 283 14.91 8.09 4.36
CA THR A 283 14.37 6.80 3.97
C THR A 283 15.26 5.64 4.42
N THR A 284 16.58 5.79 4.36
CA THR A 284 17.54 4.81 4.92
C THR A 284 17.33 4.64 6.43
N ILE A 285 17.11 5.73 7.16
CA ILE A 285 16.74 5.67 8.58
C ILE A 285 15.41 4.93 8.76
N SER A 286 14.39 5.22 7.94
CA SER A 286 13.10 4.51 8.01
C SER A 286 13.28 3.00 7.85
N VAL A 287 14.10 2.57 6.88
CA VAL A 287 14.36 1.15 6.60
C VAL A 287 15.00 0.46 7.81
N VAL A 288 16.09 1.01 8.30
CA VAL A 288 16.86 0.39 9.39
C VAL A 288 16.13 0.50 10.74
N TYR A 289 15.63 1.70 11.06
CA TYR A 289 14.88 1.94 12.29
C TYR A 289 13.61 1.07 12.37
N GLY A 290 12.83 1.00 11.28
CA GLY A 290 11.62 0.17 11.23
C GLY A 290 11.92 -1.30 11.53
N ALA A 291 12.99 -1.85 10.94
CA ALA A 291 13.41 -3.23 11.17
C ALA A 291 13.85 -3.46 12.64
N PHE A 292 14.68 -2.58 13.22
CA PHE A 292 15.07 -2.67 14.62
C PHE A 292 13.89 -2.49 15.60
N ALA A 293 13.00 -1.55 15.29
CA ALA A 293 11.80 -1.35 16.10
C ALA A 293 10.89 -2.60 16.10
N ALA A 294 10.77 -3.31 14.98
CA ALA A 294 10.07 -4.59 14.90
C ALA A 294 10.71 -5.67 15.77
N CYS A 295 12.04 -5.69 15.88
CA CYS A 295 12.78 -6.64 16.73
C CYS A 295 12.42 -6.54 18.21
N VAL A 296 12.15 -5.35 18.73
CA VAL A 296 11.91 -5.15 20.17
C VAL A 296 10.44 -5.30 20.56
N GLN A 297 9.53 -5.40 19.60
CA GLN A 297 8.10 -5.57 19.87
C GLN A 297 7.78 -6.98 20.34
N THR A 298 6.72 -7.08 21.17
CA THR A 298 6.15 -8.34 21.66
C THR A 298 4.74 -8.59 21.15
N ASP A 299 4.02 -7.58 20.69
CA ASP A 299 2.70 -7.69 20.05
C ASP A 299 2.86 -7.96 18.55
N LEU A 300 2.22 -9.03 18.05
CA LEU A 300 2.29 -9.44 16.64
C LEU A 300 1.88 -8.35 15.66
N LYS A 301 0.85 -7.54 16.00
CA LYS A 301 0.42 -6.44 15.12
C LYS A 301 1.45 -5.31 15.08
N TYR A 302 2.08 -4.98 16.22
CA TYR A 302 3.15 -3.97 16.25
C TYR A 302 4.40 -4.44 15.50
N ILE A 303 4.77 -5.72 15.61
CA ILE A 303 5.89 -6.29 14.83
C ILE A 303 5.65 -6.10 13.34
N ASN A 304 4.47 -6.49 12.85
CA ASN A 304 4.13 -6.34 11.43
C ASN A 304 4.01 -4.87 11.01
N ALA A 305 3.51 -4.00 11.88
CA ALA A 305 3.37 -2.58 11.59
C ALA A 305 4.72 -1.87 11.47
N TYR A 306 5.70 -2.16 12.33
CA TYR A 306 7.06 -1.63 12.20
C TYR A 306 7.81 -2.25 11.02
N SER A 307 7.56 -3.53 10.71
CA SER A 307 8.01 -4.13 9.46
C SER A 307 7.51 -3.35 8.24
N SER A 308 6.24 -2.90 8.27
CA SER A 308 5.66 -2.07 7.20
C SER A 308 6.35 -0.71 7.08
N VAL A 309 6.76 -0.08 8.18
CA VAL A 309 7.57 1.16 8.14
C VAL A 309 8.89 0.92 7.40
N SER A 310 9.58 -0.20 7.69
CA SER A 310 10.83 -0.56 7.02
C SER A 310 10.64 -0.76 5.52
N HIS A 311 9.67 -1.57 5.11
CA HIS A 311 9.43 -1.87 3.69
C HIS A 311 8.87 -0.67 2.91
N CYS A 312 8.05 0.19 3.50
CA CYS A 312 7.62 1.43 2.85
C CYS A 312 8.77 2.44 2.75
N GLY A 313 9.65 2.48 3.76
CA GLY A 313 10.91 3.22 3.68
C GLY A 313 11.77 2.75 2.51
N LEU A 314 11.85 1.43 2.28
CA LEU A 314 12.58 0.84 1.15
C LEU A 314 11.97 1.22 -0.21
N VAL A 315 10.65 1.33 -0.32
CA VAL A 315 9.98 1.86 -1.53
C VAL A 315 10.43 3.28 -1.81
N LEU A 316 10.34 4.17 -0.81
CA LEU A 316 10.75 5.57 -0.95
C LEU A 316 12.24 5.70 -1.26
N PHE A 317 13.09 4.89 -0.62
CA PHE A 317 14.51 4.79 -0.92
C PHE A 317 14.75 4.42 -2.39
N ALA A 318 14.03 3.43 -2.90
CA ALA A 318 14.25 2.92 -4.25
C ALA A 318 13.84 3.92 -5.35
N ILE A 319 12.75 4.67 -5.18
CA ILE A 319 12.37 5.70 -6.16
C ILE A 319 13.39 6.84 -6.23
N LEU A 320 14.03 7.17 -5.09
CA LEU A 320 15.05 8.22 -5.00
C LEU A 320 16.39 7.82 -5.63
N MET A 321 16.60 6.54 -5.96
CA MET A 321 17.77 6.11 -6.74
C MET A 321 17.71 6.55 -8.20
N MET A 322 16.57 7.04 -8.68
CA MET A 322 16.37 7.64 -10.01
C MET A 322 16.89 6.82 -11.18
N ASN A 323 16.79 5.51 -11.09
CA ASN A 323 17.04 4.60 -12.21
C ASN A 323 15.90 3.61 -12.42
N THR A 324 15.75 3.14 -13.66
CA THR A 324 14.61 2.28 -14.05
C THR A 324 14.57 0.97 -13.27
N THR A 325 15.74 0.39 -12.91
CA THR A 325 15.80 -0.88 -12.18
C THR A 325 15.30 -0.70 -10.75
N ALA A 326 15.83 0.27 -10.01
CA ALA A 326 15.39 0.55 -8.64
C ALA A 326 13.92 1.01 -8.59
N GLY A 327 13.50 1.86 -9.54
CA GLY A 327 12.10 2.30 -9.65
C GLY A 327 11.14 1.14 -9.95
N THR A 328 11.50 0.22 -10.83
CA THR A 328 10.73 -1.02 -11.07
C THR A 328 10.66 -1.85 -9.79
N GLY A 329 11.78 -2.01 -9.09
CA GLY A 329 11.85 -2.66 -7.79
C GLY A 329 10.96 -2.01 -6.74
N ALA A 330 10.87 -0.67 -6.71
CA ALA A 330 9.99 0.06 -5.80
C ALA A 330 8.51 -0.31 -6.01
N VAL A 331 8.05 -0.36 -7.26
CA VAL A 331 6.66 -0.74 -7.58
C VAL A 331 6.42 -2.22 -7.26
N LEU A 332 7.37 -3.10 -7.58
CA LEU A 332 7.31 -4.50 -7.17
C LEU A 332 7.25 -4.66 -5.65
N GLN A 333 7.97 -3.81 -4.91
CA GLN A 333 7.93 -3.81 -3.44
C GLN A 333 6.59 -3.29 -2.91
N MET A 334 5.98 -2.31 -3.55
CA MET A 334 4.62 -1.89 -3.20
C MET A 334 3.62 -3.05 -3.33
N LEU A 335 3.70 -3.83 -4.41
CA LEU A 335 2.86 -5.01 -4.63
C LEU A 335 3.16 -6.11 -3.62
N SER A 336 4.42 -6.52 -3.52
CA SER A 336 4.86 -7.62 -2.65
C SER A 336 4.54 -7.34 -1.20
N HIS A 337 4.96 -6.17 -0.69
CA HIS A 337 4.67 -5.77 0.68
C HIS A 337 3.14 -5.66 0.92
N GLY A 338 2.38 -5.16 -0.06
CA GLY A 338 0.92 -5.09 0.05
C GLY A 338 0.27 -6.45 0.29
N LEU A 339 0.60 -7.43 -0.53
CA LEU A 339 0.09 -8.80 -0.42
C LEU A 339 0.55 -9.50 0.86
N MET A 340 1.84 -9.40 1.16
CA MET A 340 2.47 -10.04 2.31
C MET A 340 1.93 -9.49 3.64
N THR A 341 1.84 -8.18 3.78
CA THR A 341 1.35 -7.56 5.02
C THR A 341 -0.15 -7.80 5.22
N ALA A 342 -0.94 -7.85 4.13
CA ALA A 342 -2.34 -8.25 4.20
C ALA A 342 -2.48 -9.69 4.71
N LEU A 343 -1.64 -10.62 4.21
CA LEU A 343 -1.60 -12.00 4.69
C LEU A 343 -1.24 -12.07 6.19
N PHE A 344 -0.22 -11.34 6.63
CA PHE A 344 0.15 -11.29 8.05
C PHE A 344 -0.99 -10.77 8.92
N PHE A 345 -1.62 -9.65 8.56
CA PHE A 345 -2.72 -9.12 9.36
C PHE A 345 -3.92 -10.06 9.40
N ALA A 346 -4.24 -10.74 8.27
CA ALA A 346 -5.28 -11.77 8.25
C ALA A 346 -4.97 -12.89 9.24
N LEU A 347 -3.76 -13.45 9.21
CA LEU A 347 -3.32 -14.54 10.08
C LEU A 347 -3.25 -14.11 11.55
N ILE A 348 -2.72 -12.91 11.84
CA ILE A 348 -2.71 -12.35 13.21
C ILE A 348 -4.14 -12.16 13.73
N GLY A 349 -5.06 -11.70 12.86
CA GLY A 349 -6.47 -11.58 13.21
C GLY A 349 -7.10 -12.93 13.56
N MET A 350 -6.75 -13.98 12.82
CA MET A 350 -7.21 -15.36 13.08
C MET A 350 -6.65 -15.91 14.40
N ILE A 351 -5.36 -15.67 14.68
CA ILE A 351 -4.74 -16.03 15.99
C ILE A 351 -5.48 -15.31 17.10
N TYR A 352 -5.60 -13.98 17.00
CA TYR A 352 -6.24 -13.17 18.04
C TYR A 352 -7.71 -13.54 18.27
N GLY A 353 -8.47 -13.82 17.21
CA GLY A 353 -9.87 -14.23 17.30
C GLY A 353 -10.09 -15.54 18.05
N ARG A 354 -9.05 -16.36 18.21
CA ARG A 354 -9.11 -17.66 18.91
C ARG A 354 -8.42 -17.64 20.27
N THR A 355 -7.25 -17.02 20.35
CA THR A 355 -6.41 -17.01 21.56
C THR A 355 -6.69 -15.81 22.45
N HIS A 356 -7.37 -14.77 21.94
CA HIS A 356 -7.58 -13.48 22.58
C HIS A 356 -6.31 -12.76 23.05
N THR A 357 -5.14 -13.21 22.58
CA THR A 357 -3.84 -12.58 22.83
C THR A 357 -3.06 -12.40 21.53
N ARG A 358 -2.21 -11.37 21.50
CA ARG A 358 -1.25 -11.11 20.42
C ARG A 358 0.17 -11.06 20.94
N ASP A 359 0.35 -11.29 22.25
CA ASP A 359 1.66 -11.28 22.85
C ASP A 359 2.42 -12.57 22.51
N VAL A 360 3.56 -12.41 21.83
CA VAL A 360 4.43 -13.52 21.43
C VAL A 360 4.89 -14.37 22.63
N ARG A 361 4.92 -13.79 23.83
CA ARG A 361 5.34 -14.50 25.07
C ARG A 361 4.30 -15.49 25.55
N GLU A 362 3.04 -15.27 25.23
CA GLU A 362 1.90 -16.10 25.65
C GLU A 362 1.52 -17.17 24.61
N LEU A 363 2.13 -17.14 23.43
CA LEU A 363 1.84 -18.03 22.32
C LEU A 363 2.97 -19.04 22.13
N SER A 364 2.62 -20.33 21.97
CA SER A 364 3.56 -21.42 21.68
C SER A 364 2.86 -22.64 21.10
N GLY A 365 3.56 -23.42 20.27
CA GLY A 365 3.09 -24.70 19.78
C GLY A 365 1.89 -24.67 18.84
N LEU A 366 1.57 -23.53 18.23
CA LEU A 366 0.37 -23.37 17.38
C LEU A 366 0.38 -24.25 16.12
N MET A 367 1.54 -24.72 15.66
CA MET A 367 1.65 -25.63 14.52
C MET A 367 0.86 -26.92 14.75
N LYS A 368 0.81 -27.43 15.96
CA LYS A 368 0.09 -28.66 16.29
C LYS A 368 -1.42 -28.47 16.39
N VAL A 369 -1.85 -27.26 16.75
CA VAL A 369 -3.26 -26.95 17.01
C VAL A 369 -3.95 -26.38 15.79
N MET A 370 -3.27 -25.51 15.06
CA MET A 370 -3.80 -24.78 13.90
C MET A 370 -2.82 -24.88 12.71
N PRO A 371 -2.63 -26.09 12.11
CA PRO A 371 -1.61 -26.33 11.10
C PRO A 371 -1.79 -25.49 9.84
N PHE A 372 -3.01 -25.27 9.35
CA PHE A 372 -3.25 -24.44 8.17
C PHE A 372 -2.80 -22.98 8.41
N LEU A 373 -3.22 -22.41 9.52
CA LEU A 373 -2.85 -21.06 9.92
C LEU A 373 -1.32 -20.94 10.10
N ALA A 374 -0.70 -21.93 10.72
CA ALA A 374 0.73 -21.94 10.97
C ALA A 374 1.54 -22.00 9.67
N VAL A 375 1.14 -22.85 8.71
CA VAL A 375 1.77 -22.91 7.38
C VAL A 375 1.63 -21.57 6.66
N GLY A 376 0.44 -20.96 6.68
CA GLY A 376 0.24 -19.63 6.12
C GLY A 376 1.16 -18.59 6.75
N TYR A 377 1.34 -18.63 8.09
CA TYR A 377 2.23 -17.70 8.81
C TYR A 377 3.70 -17.89 8.45
N VAL A 378 4.14 -19.15 8.26
CA VAL A 378 5.49 -19.44 7.75
C VAL A 378 5.68 -18.87 6.34
N ILE A 379 4.73 -19.07 5.43
CA ILE A 379 4.81 -18.53 4.07
C ILE A 379 4.87 -17.00 4.09
N ALA A 380 4.04 -16.34 4.90
CA ALA A 380 4.09 -14.90 5.07
C ALA A 380 5.46 -14.43 5.61
N GLY A 381 6.02 -15.16 6.59
CA GLY A 381 7.35 -14.89 7.13
C GLY A 381 8.45 -15.03 6.09
N LEU A 382 8.44 -16.11 5.31
CA LEU A 382 9.42 -16.35 4.24
C LEU A 382 9.30 -15.31 3.11
N ALA A 383 8.09 -14.84 2.80
CA ALA A 383 7.88 -13.76 1.85
C ALA A 383 8.47 -12.42 2.36
N ASN A 384 8.33 -12.15 3.66
CA ASN A 384 8.90 -10.98 4.31
C ASN A 384 10.44 -11.01 4.37
N LEU A 385 11.01 -12.20 4.46
CA LEU A 385 12.46 -12.43 4.42
C LEU A 385 13.07 -12.26 3.02
N GLY A 386 12.24 -12.09 2.01
CA GLY A 386 12.73 -12.09 0.64
C GLY A 386 13.30 -13.45 0.20
N LEU A 387 12.62 -14.56 0.56
CA LEU A 387 13.07 -15.89 0.13
C LEU A 387 12.81 -16.10 -1.37
N PRO A 388 13.79 -16.62 -2.15
CA PRO A 388 13.60 -16.96 -3.56
C PRO A 388 12.36 -17.85 -3.80
N GLY A 389 11.58 -17.51 -4.84
CA GLY A 389 10.30 -18.14 -5.13
C GLY A 389 9.08 -17.42 -4.57
N LEU A 390 9.28 -16.39 -3.74
CA LEU A 390 8.23 -15.52 -3.22
C LEU A 390 8.44 -14.06 -3.68
N SER A 391 7.37 -13.27 -3.64
CA SER A 391 7.36 -11.91 -4.20
C SER A 391 8.38 -10.96 -3.59
N GLY A 392 8.69 -11.10 -2.29
CA GLY A 392 9.64 -10.25 -1.58
C GLY A 392 11.06 -10.30 -2.17
N PHE A 393 11.52 -11.48 -2.53
CA PHE A 393 12.85 -11.65 -3.14
C PHE A 393 12.98 -10.86 -4.45
N VAL A 394 12.01 -10.99 -5.33
CA VAL A 394 12.03 -10.31 -6.63
C VAL A 394 12.10 -8.79 -6.46
N ALA A 395 11.30 -8.26 -5.55
CA ALA A 395 11.24 -6.83 -5.29
C ALA A 395 12.56 -6.30 -4.68
N GLU A 396 13.02 -6.90 -3.59
CA GLU A 396 14.22 -6.46 -2.87
C GLU A 396 15.49 -6.61 -3.71
N MET A 397 15.66 -7.74 -4.39
CA MET A 397 16.79 -7.94 -5.28
C MET A 397 16.83 -6.92 -6.42
N THR A 398 15.67 -6.57 -6.98
CA THR A 398 15.58 -5.55 -8.03
C THR A 398 15.93 -4.17 -7.49
N ILE A 399 15.47 -3.82 -6.28
CA ILE A 399 15.83 -2.55 -5.62
C ILE A 399 17.32 -2.46 -5.39
N PHE A 400 17.90 -3.44 -4.69
CA PHE A 400 19.31 -3.36 -4.30
C PHE A 400 20.25 -3.45 -5.50
N ASN A 401 19.89 -4.26 -6.51
CA ASN A 401 20.63 -4.27 -7.77
C ASN A 401 20.61 -2.90 -8.45
N GLY A 402 19.44 -2.27 -8.57
CA GLY A 402 19.33 -0.92 -9.13
C GLY A 402 20.07 0.14 -8.32
N ALA A 403 19.94 0.10 -6.99
CA ALA A 403 20.63 1.04 -6.10
C ALA A 403 22.18 0.91 -6.12
N PHE A 404 22.70 -0.29 -6.42
CA PHE A 404 24.13 -0.54 -6.57
C PHE A 404 24.70 -0.17 -7.94
N MET A 405 23.85 0.05 -8.95
CA MET A 405 24.27 0.45 -10.29
C MET A 405 24.91 1.84 -10.32
N ASP A 406 24.56 2.68 -9.37
CA ASP A 406 25.15 4.01 -9.23
C ASP A 406 26.61 3.89 -8.79
N ASN A 407 27.50 4.64 -9.47
CA ASN A 407 28.92 4.61 -9.19
C ASN A 407 29.36 5.57 -8.06
N ASP A 408 28.43 6.36 -7.53
CA ASP A 408 28.69 7.30 -6.45
C ASP A 408 28.85 6.60 -5.10
N THR A 409 29.86 7.04 -4.33
CA THR A 409 30.17 6.49 -3.00
C THR A 409 29.01 6.65 -2.02
N PHE A 410 28.29 7.79 -2.07
CA PHE A 410 27.16 8.04 -1.18
C PHE A 410 26.04 7.00 -1.39
N HIS A 411 25.60 6.80 -2.64
CA HIS A 411 24.55 5.83 -2.97
C HIS A 411 24.93 4.39 -2.59
N ARG A 412 26.20 4.02 -2.80
CA ARG A 412 26.70 2.69 -2.37
C ARG A 412 26.68 2.50 -0.86
N VAL A 413 27.11 3.51 -0.09
CA VAL A 413 27.14 3.44 1.38
C VAL A 413 25.71 3.33 1.94
N VAL A 414 24.79 4.18 1.51
CA VAL A 414 23.40 4.12 1.99
C VAL A 414 22.71 2.82 1.58
N THR A 415 23.05 2.26 0.41
CA THR A 415 22.52 0.97 -0.05
C THR A 415 23.04 -0.17 0.84
N ILE A 416 24.33 -0.19 1.20
CA ILE A 416 24.89 -1.17 2.13
C ILE A 416 24.20 -1.09 3.49
N ILE A 417 23.97 0.13 3.99
CA ILE A 417 23.25 0.34 5.25
C ILE A 417 21.81 -0.17 5.14
N ALA A 418 21.10 0.15 4.07
CA ALA A 418 19.74 -0.34 3.84
C ALA A 418 19.67 -1.86 3.75
N CYS A 419 20.65 -2.52 3.09
CA CYS A 419 20.73 -3.98 2.99
C CYS A 419 20.82 -4.68 4.37
N THR A 420 21.34 -4.00 5.40
CA THR A 420 21.38 -4.60 6.76
C THR A 420 19.99 -4.92 7.30
N SER A 421 18.95 -4.24 6.81
CA SER A 421 17.56 -4.51 7.19
C SER A 421 17.11 -5.94 6.87
N ILE A 422 17.65 -6.57 5.83
CA ILE A 422 17.36 -7.97 5.46
C ILE A 422 17.71 -8.92 6.61
N VAL A 423 18.91 -8.74 7.17
CA VAL A 423 19.39 -9.56 8.29
C VAL A 423 18.52 -9.34 9.53
N ILE A 424 18.18 -8.07 9.80
CA ILE A 424 17.35 -7.71 10.96
C ILE A 424 15.93 -8.29 10.80
N THR A 425 15.39 -8.25 9.58
CA THR A 425 14.09 -8.88 9.23
C THR A 425 14.13 -10.37 9.46
N ALA A 426 15.21 -11.06 9.05
CA ALA A 426 15.39 -12.48 9.34
C ALA A 426 15.35 -12.77 10.84
N VAL A 427 16.03 -11.95 11.66
CA VAL A 427 16.07 -12.15 13.11
C VAL A 427 14.68 -12.09 13.73
N TYR A 428 13.90 -11.03 13.47
CA TYR A 428 12.59 -10.91 14.14
C TYR A 428 11.54 -11.88 13.59
N ILE A 429 11.54 -12.16 12.29
CA ILE A 429 10.60 -13.12 11.68
C ILE A 429 10.86 -14.53 12.19
N LEU A 430 12.11 -15.03 12.07
CA LEU A 430 12.43 -16.39 12.48
C LEU A 430 12.24 -16.58 13.99
N ARG A 431 12.55 -15.56 14.80
CA ARG A 431 12.29 -15.58 16.23
C ARG A 431 10.79 -15.72 16.54
N VAL A 432 9.94 -14.93 15.87
CA VAL A 432 8.49 -14.99 16.08
C VAL A 432 7.93 -16.33 15.60
N VAL A 433 8.25 -16.76 14.40
CA VAL A 433 7.86 -18.06 13.83
C VAL A 433 8.28 -19.20 14.76
N GLY A 434 9.55 -19.20 15.19
CA GLY A 434 10.08 -20.22 16.10
C GLY A 434 9.31 -20.26 17.43
N LYS A 435 9.01 -19.11 18.00
CA LYS A 435 8.39 -19.02 19.31
C LYS A 435 6.90 -19.35 19.33
N ILE A 436 6.13 -18.83 18.37
CA ILE A 436 4.67 -19.01 18.39
C ILE A 436 4.20 -20.34 17.77
N LEU A 437 4.93 -20.86 16.78
CA LEU A 437 4.49 -22.04 16.04
C LEU A 437 5.07 -23.35 16.56
N TYR A 438 6.33 -23.34 16.99
CA TYR A 438 7.04 -24.56 17.42
C TYR A 438 7.02 -24.75 18.93
N GLY A 439 7.46 -25.95 19.36
CA GLY A 439 7.53 -26.35 20.76
C GLY A 439 6.23 -26.95 21.30
N THR A 440 6.11 -26.99 22.62
CA THR A 440 4.91 -27.47 23.31
C THR A 440 3.94 -26.30 23.55
N CYS A 441 2.66 -26.55 23.34
CA CYS A 441 1.63 -25.57 23.69
C CYS A 441 1.57 -25.47 25.23
N THR A 442 2.00 -24.34 25.77
CA THR A 442 2.07 -24.10 27.23
C THR A 442 0.73 -23.75 27.85
N ASN A 443 -0.20 -23.23 27.04
CA ASN A 443 -1.54 -22.87 27.50
C ASN A 443 -2.54 -23.99 27.13
N GLU A 444 -3.05 -24.68 28.13
CA GLU A 444 -4.02 -25.78 27.92
C GLU A 444 -5.29 -25.33 27.22
N ALA A 445 -5.72 -24.09 27.42
CA ALA A 445 -6.89 -23.53 26.71
C ALA A 445 -6.68 -23.47 25.20
N HIS A 446 -5.44 -23.32 24.74
CA HIS A 446 -5.11 -23.26 23.32
C HIS A 446 -5.16 -24.64 22.64
N LEU A 447 -5.04 -25.75 23.38
CA LEU A 447 -5.06 -27.12 22.83
C LEU A 447 -6.39 -27.49 22.17
N ARG A 448 -7.48 -26.82 22.51
CA ARG A 448 -8.83 -27.08 22.01
C ARG A 448 -9.29 -26.12 20.91
N LEU A 449 -8.43 -25.22 20.44
CA LEU A 449 -8.77 -24.23 19.44
C LEU A 449 -8.94 -24.92 18.06
N SER A 450 -9.91 -24.41 17.29
CA SER A 450 -10.14 -24.85 15.91
C SER A 450 -9.20 -24.15 14.94
N ASP A 451 -8.80 -24.83 13.89
CA ASP A 451 -8.03 -24.23 12.78
C ASP A 451 -8.91 -23.31 11.92
N ALA A 452 -8.32 -22.73 10.88
CA ALA A 452 -8.95 -21.77 9.98
C ALA A 452 -10.25 -22.30 9.36
N THR A 453 -11.25 -21.44 9.28
CA THR A 453 -12.55 -21.72 8.67
C THR A 453 -12.52 -21.48 7.17
N TRP A 454 -13.57 -21.85 6.43
CA TRP A 454 -13.58 -21.78 4.97
C TRP A 454 -13.37 -20.36 4.44
N ASP A 455 -13.99 -19.37 5.08
CA ASP A 455 -13.88 -17.93 4.78
C ASP A 455 -12.44 -17.43 4.97
N GLU A 456 -11.82 -17.80 6.09
CA GLU A 456 -10.43 -17.49 6.41
C GLU A 456 -9.45 -18.18 5.44
N ARG A 457 -9.69 -19.46 5.14
CA ARG A 457 -8.87 -20.23 4.18
C ARG A 457 -8.90 -19.60 2.79
N LEU A 458 -10.07 -19.16 2.33
CA LEU A 458 -10.18 -18.50 1.02
C LEU A 458 -9.32 -17.24 0.96
N SER A 459 -9.39 -16.37 1.99
CA SER A 459 -8.57 -15.16 2.08
C SER A 459 -7.08 -15.48 2.06
N VAL A 460 -6.64 -16.43 2.89
CA VAL A 460 -5.22 -16.83 2.98
C VAL A 460 -4.73 -17.43 1.66
N VAL A 461 -5.49 -18.36 1.07
CA VAL A 461 -5.09 -19.03 -0.19
C VAL A 461 -4.98 -18.03 -1.32
N CYS A 462 -5.93 -17.09 -1.47
CA CYS A 462 -5.84 -16.06 -2.50
C CYS A 462 -4.56 -15.22 -2.36
N LEU A 463 -4.22 -14.79 -1.15
CA LEU A 463 -3.02 -14.00 -0.90
C LEU A 463 -1.73 -14.81 -1.12
N VAL A 464 -1.70 -16.08 -0.66
CA VAL A 464 -0.54 -16.97 -0.87
C VAL A 464 -0.32 -17.23 -2.36
N VAL A 465 -1.39 -17.50 -3.12
CA VAL A 465 -1.31 -17.72 -4.57
C VAL A 465 -0.79 -16.46 -5.28
N ALA A 466 -1.25 -15.27 -4.88
CA ALA A 466 -0.75 -14.02 -5.45
C ALA A 466 0.74 -13.79 -5.14
N ILE A 467 1.19 -14.04 -3.89
CA ILE A 467 2.59 -13.92 -3.47
C ILE A 467 3.48 -14.92 -4.22
N ALA A 468 3.07 -16.19 -4.31
CA ALA A 468 3.81 -17.24 -5.01
C ALA A 468 3.80 -16.97 -6.52
N GLY A 469 2.67 -16.60 -7.10
CA GLY A 469 2.56 -16.28 -8.54
C GLY A 469 3.49 -15.15 -8.95
N MET A 470 3.58 -14.08 -8.17
CA MET A 470 4.52 -12.99 -8.41
C MET A 470 5.98 -13.43 -8.19
N GLY A 471 6.25 -14.31 -7.24
CA GLY A 471 7.60 -14.80 -6.95
C GLY A 471 8.12 -15.82 -7.98
N LEU A 472 7.25 -16.71 -8.48
CA LEU A 472 7.62 -17.76 -9.44
C LEU A 472 7.60 -17.28 -10.89
N ALA A 473 6.74 -16.33 -11.22
CA ALA A 473 6.60 -15.79 -12.57
C ALA A 473 6.62 -14.25 -12.55
N PRO A 474 7.74 -13.61 -12.18
CA PRO A 474 7.79 -12.16 -11.97
C PRO A 474 7.76 -11.34 -13.27
N LEU A 475 8.11 -11.92 -14.41
CA LEU A 475 8.35 -11.19 -15.66
C LEU A 475 7.12 -10.43 -16.14
N TRP A 476 5.93 -11.04 -16.11
CA TRP A 476 4.72 -10.38 -16.59
C TRP A 476 4.38 -9.10 -15.81
N VAL A 477 4.61 -9.09 -14.49
CA VAL A 477 4.42 -7.90 -13.64
C VAL A 477 5.54 -6.88 -13.90
N SER A 478 6.79 -7.36 -13.94
CA SER A 478 7.95 -6.50 -14.16
C SER A 478 7.87 -5.80 -15.53
N ASP A 479 7.52 -6.52 -16.59
CA ASP A 479 7.41 -5.95 -17.93
C ASP A 479 6.22 -4.97 -18.03
N MET A 480 5.10 -5.27 -17.38
CA MET A 480 3.95 -4.36 -17.29
C MET A 480 4.34 -3.00 -16.66
N ILE A 481 5.17 -3.01 -15.62
CA ILE A 481 5.56 -1.84 -14.83
C ILE A 481 6.71 -1.07 -15.48
N ARG A 482 7.70 -1.77 -16.04
CA ARG A 482 8.99 -1.23 -16.47
C ARG A 482 8.84 -0.09 -17.47
N GLY A 483 7.91 -0.21 -18.40
CA GLY A 483 7.66 0.85 -19.42
C GLY A 483 7.26 2.17 -18.76
N SER A 484 6.32 2.14 -17.84
CA SER A 484 5.83 3.33 -17.12
C SER A 484 6.88 3.93 -16.18
N VAL A 485 7.66 3.07 -15.50
CA VAL A 485 8.79 3.53 -14.68
C VAL A 485 9.87 4.18 -15.55
N SER A 486 10.21 3.56 -16.68
CA SER A 486 11.20 4.11 -17.61
C SER A 486 10.79 5.48 -18.15
N GLU A 487 9.51 5.70 -18.41
CA GLU A 487 9.00 7.00 -18.84
C GLU A 487 9.21 8.08 -17.76
N ILE A 488 8.84 7.78 -16.50
CA ILE A 488 9.06 8.72 -15.39
C ILE A 488 10.56 9.01 -15.20
N ILE A 489 11.40 7.99 -15.21
CA ILE A 489 12.85 8.15 -15.03
C ILE A 489 13.46 8.92 -16.18
N THR A 490 13.07 8.66 -17.42
CA THR A 490 13.56 9.42 -18.58
C THR A 490 13.17 10.90 -18.47
N HIS A 491 11.96 11.19 -17.99
CA HIS A 491 11.54 12.57 -17.74
C HIS A 491 12.35 13.23 -16.61
N LEU A 492 12.72 12.49 -15.58
CA LEU A 492 13.55 12.98 -14.49
C LEU A 492 15.01 13.28 -14.94
N MET A 493 15.51 12.60 -15.95
CA MET A 493 16.91 12.71 -16.40
C MET A 493 17.10 13.74 -17.51
N ASN A 494 16.02 14.25 -18.13
CA ASN A 494 16.03 15.30 -19.14
C ASN A 494 15.81 16.68 -18.55
#